data_45411723dd2193b39124eb5d7dac14e8
#
_entry.id   45411723dd2193b39124eb5d7dac14e8
#
_cell.length_a   1.000
_cell.length_b   1.000
_cell.length_c   1.000
_cell.angle_alpha   90.00
_cell.angle_beta   90.00
_cell.angle_gamma   90.00
#
_symmetry.space_group_name_H-M   'P 1'
#
loop_
_entity.id
_entity.type
_entity.pdbx_description
1 polymer ?
#
loop_
_entity_poly.entity_id
_entity_poly.type
_entity_poly.pdbx_seq_one_letter_code
_entity_poly.pdbx_strand_id
1 'polypeptide(L)'
;MDRTEQTEPSLTLEHRHLRSARRFYLLSTSFAAVGRNAYYVGAVWVLAASGELAGSIALFLALGSIAEFLVSAPVGRLADRLDRRYLCMISDTARIFILLSVSAALLFPGKPTYVLYSSVILYAVADRIYLLASSAIIPSIARPRRLVSFNSLAYIGIQVGNMLAAIATGWLLDIAPQQLCFLLAAGTFAVSCLSMGRIAVRVSGPAADHVHRSSIPRQTAASERLGRVPLTLIVSYILIYTMGMLISALASIFVREELGGSSTDFGRLEACWAAGAVVSMSILMLKAFDHADGRAIPIIVMLLGAAMAGFHMMRNLEGAVVLMAVLGAGYNLTRVLVDVEIQRRIPSAKLGLVKGRVHVACMGFSLALYAALAMIGNAIPSSITFLVFGSGMIACVAFSYVINLVRGKFFSHLRPPQ
;
A
#
# COMPACT_ATOMS: atom_id res chain seq x y z
N MET A 1 25.32 41.42 31.73
CA MET A 1 25.35 41.66 30.30
C MET A 1 26.11 40.51 29.65
N ASP A 2 25.57 39.99 28.55
CA ASP A 2 26.19 38.99 27.69
C ASP A 2 25.86 37.50 27.92
N ARG A 3 24.58 37.15 27.68
CA ARG A 3 24.14 35.76 27.41
C ARG A 3 23.10 35.62 26.31
N THR A 4 22.79 36.68 25.56
CA THR A 4 21.66 36.68 24.60
C THR A 4 22.07 36.63 23.12
N GLU A 5 23.35 36.72 22.76
CA GLU A 5 23.77 36.83 21.35
C GLU A 5 24.26 35.53 20.68
N GLN A 6 24.40 34.41 21.42
CA GLN A 6 24.90 33.15 20.81
C GLN A 6 23.82 32.18 20.34
N THR A 7 22.55 32.49 20.45
CA THR A 7 21.45 31.55 20.17
C THR A 7 20.80 31.69 18.80
N GLU A 8 20.91 32.81 18.10
CA GLU A 8 20.23 33.02 16.81
C GLU A 8 20.85 32.30 15.58
N PRO A 9 22.18 32.20 15.42
CA PRO A 9 22.77 31.54 14.24
C PRO A 9 22.54 30.03 14.22
N SER A 10 22.53 29.38 15.39
CA SER A 10 22.33 27.94 15.52
C SER A 10 20.90 27.50 15.19
N LEU A 11 19.91 28.27 15.58
CA LEU A 11 18.50 28.02 15.27
C LEU A 11 18.19 28.17 13.77
N THR A 12 18.82 29.10 13.10
CA THR A 12 18.64 29.31 11.64
C THR A 12 19.29 28.17 10.83
N LEU A 13 20.44 27.67 11.24
CA LEU A 13 21.11 26.52 10.63
C LEU A 13 20.31 25.23 10.82
N GLU A 14 19.82 24.95 12.02
CA GLU A 14 18.99 23.80 12.30
C GLU A 14 17.69 23.83 11.46
N HIS A 15 17.07 24.99 11.31
CA HIS A 15 15.91 25.17 10.45
C HIS A 15 16.19 24.91 8.97
N ARG A 16 17.35 25.30 8.46
CA ARG A 16 17.78 25.03 7.08
C ARG A 16 18.01 23.52 6.89
N HIS A 17 18.69 22.85 7.82
CA HIS A 17 18.93 21.40 7.76
C HIS A 17 17.64 20.59 7.77
N LEU A 18 16.66 20.94 8.61
CA LEU A 18 15.36 20.27 8.65
C LEU A 18 14.54 20.50 7.37
N ARG A 19 14.59 21.70 6.76
CA ARG A 19 13.93 21.97 5.48
C ARG A 19 14.56 21.14 4.35
N SER A 20 15.88 21.08 4.31
CA SER A 20 16.62 20.26 3.35
C SER A 20 16.29 18.78 3.51
N ALA A 21 16.33 18.26 4.73
CA ALA A 21 16.00 16.87 5.04
C ALA A 21 14.58 16.49 4.57
N ARG A 22 13.58 17.36 4.78
CA ARG A 22 12.21 17.14 4.31
C ARG A 22 12.12 17.06 2.79
N ARG A 23 12.80 17.95 2.06
CA ARG A 23 12.81 17.94 0.59
C ARG A 23 13.44 16.65 0.06
N PHE A 24 14.60 16.26 0.58
CA PHE A 24 15.27 15.04 0.17
C PHE A 24 14.49 13.78 0.55
N TYR A 25 13.81 13.78 1.69
CA TYR A 25 12.91 12.71 2.06
C TYR A 25 11.75 12.55 1.08
N LEU A 26 11.07 13.66 0.74
CA LEU A 26 9.97 13.64 -0.23
C LEU A 26 10.44 13.18 -1.61
N LEU A 27 11.60 13.67 -2.08
CA LEU A 27 12.20 13.21 -3.33
C LEU A 27 12.48 11.70 -3.27
N SER A 28 13.18 11.22 -2.23
CA SER A 28 13.49 9.80 -2.08
C SER A 28 12.23 8.94 -2.11
N THR A 29 11.22 9.25 -1.30
CA THR A 29 10.01 8.44 -1.21
C THR A 29 9.17 8.48 -2.48
N SER A 30 9.13 9.62 -3.19
CA SER A 30 8.43 9.72 -4.48
C SER A 30 9.14 8.92 -5.57
N PHE A 31 10.47 9.02 -5.70
CA PHE A 31 11.23 8.25 -6.67
C PHE A 31 11.25 6.74 -6.34
N ALA A 32 11.30 6.37 -5.07
CA ALA A 32 11.15 4.99 -4.64
C ALA A 32 9.75 4.42 -5.01
N ALA A 33 8.72 5.25 -4.92
CA ALA A 33 7.37 4.87 -5.36
C ALA A 33 7.28 4.68 -6.88
N VAL A 34 7.92 5.56 -7.66
CA VAL A 34 8.06 5.39 -9.12
C VAL A 34 8.72 4.05 -9.45
N GLY A 35 9.88 3.77 -8.86
CA GLY A 35 10.61 2.52 -9.14
C GLY A 35 9.83 1.28 -8.73
N ARG A 36 9.18 1.31 -7.57
CA ARG A 36 8.34 0.21 -7.09
C ARG A 36 7.18 -0.07 -8.03
N ASN A 37 6.44 0.96 -8.40
CA ASN A 37 5.28 0.78 -9.28
C ASN A 37 5.72 0.36 -10.69
N ALA A 38 6.80 0.92 -11.22
CA ALA A 38 7.38 0.51 -12.50
C ALA A 38 7.79 -0.97 -12.49
N TYR A 39 8.38 -1.47 -11.41
CA TYR A 39 8.70 -2.88 -11.27
C TYR A 39 7.45 -3.77 -11.29
N TYR A 40 6.43 -3.49 -10.46
CA TYR A 40 5.24 -4.34 -10.40
C TYR A 40 4.41 -4.27 -11.67
N VAL A 41 4.14 -3.07 -12.21
CA VAL A 41 3.42 -2.88 -13.48
C VAL A 41 4.16 -3.58 -14.63
N GLY A 42 5.48 -3.39 -14.70
CA GLY A 42 6.32 -4.04 -15.70
C GLY A 42 6.33 -5.56 -15.55
N ALA A 43 6.55 -6.10 -14.37
CA ALA A 43 6.61 -7.54 -14.14
C ALA A 43 5.28 -8.24 -14.43
N VAL A 44 4.17 -7.68 -13.96
CA VAL A 44 2.82 -8.24 -14.16
C VAL A 44 2.45 -8.22 -15.66
N TRP A 45 2.77 -7.12 -16.36
CA TRP A 45 2.54 -7.06 -17.81
C TRP A 45 3.42 -8.01 -18.60
N VAL A 46 4.71 -8.09 -18.28
CA VAL A 46 5.65 -9.02 -18.93
C VAL A 46 5.20 -10.48 -18.76
N LEU A 47 4.73 -10.85 -17.57
CA LEU A 47 4.15 -12.18 -17.34
C LEU A 47 2.91 -12.40 -18.21
N ALA A 48 1.96 -11.47 -18.21
CA ALA A 48 0.76 -11.53 -19.03
C ALA A 48 1.13 -11.62 -20.54
N ALA A 49 2.07 -10.79 -21.00
CA ALA A 49 2.53 -10.77 -22.38
C ALA A 49 3.26 -12.06 -22.81
N SER A 50 3.84 -12.78 -21.86
CA SER A 50 4.48 -14.08 -22.08
C SER A 50 3.50 -15.25 -22.15
N GLY A 51 2.19 -14.98 -22.10
CA GLY A 51 1.14 -16.00 -22.12
C GLY A 51 0.85 -16.63 -20.76
N GLU A 52 1.39 -16.05 -19.69
CA GLU A 52 1.05 -16.48 -18.34
C GLU A 52 -0.38 -16.03 -17.99
N LEU A 53 -1.12 -16.91 -17.36
CA LEU A 53 -2.52 -16.69 -17.00
C LEU A 53 -2.64 -16.14 -15.56
N ALA A 54 -3.85 -15.82 -15.17
CA ALA A 54 -4.18 -15.22 -13.88
C ALA A 54 -3.57 -15.97 -12.66
N GLY A 55 -3.53 -17.30 -12.72
CA GLY A 55 -2.94 -18.13 -11.66
C GLY A 55 -1.44 -17.90 -11.48
N SER A 56 -0.69 -17.76 -12.56
CA SER A 56 0.76 -17.51 -12.52
C SER A 56 1.06 -16.10 -11.97
N ILE A 57 0.27 -15.10 -12.36
CA ILE A 57 0.41 -13.73 -11.82
C ILE A 57 0.04 -13.71 -10.33
N ALA A 58 -1.03 -14.39 -9.95
CA ALA A 58 -1.42 -14.51 -8.54
C ALA A 58 -0.31 -15.19 -7.70
N LEU A 59 0.36 -16.22 -8.25
CA LEU A 59 1.50 -16.88 -7.59
C LEU A 59 2.68 -15.91 -7.44
N PHE A 60 3.02 -15.14 -8.48
CA PHE A 60 4.06 -14.12 -8.43
C PHE A 60 3.82 -13.12 -7.28
N LEU A 61 2.61 -12.59 -7.18
CA LEU A 61 2.23 -11.63 -6.14
C LEU A 61 2.15 -12.28 -4.75
N ALA A 62 1.71 -13.55 -4.68
CA ALA A 62 1.68 -14.32 -3.43
C ALA A 62 3.09 -14.53 -2.87
N LEU A 63 4.06 -14.90 -3.71
CA LEU A 63 5.46 -15.08 -3.29
C LEU A 63 6.03 -13.79 -2.70
N GLY A 64 5.79 -12.64 -3.34
CA GLY A 64 6.17 -11.34 -2.80
C GLY A 64 5.51 -11.05 -1.44
N SER A 65 4.20 -11.25 -1.34
CA SER A 65 3.43 -11.01 -0.11
C SER A 65 3.88 -11.91 1.04
N ILE A 66 4.16 -13.19 0.77
CA ILE A 66 4.70 -14.12 1.77
C ILE A 66 6.08 -13.66 2.25
N ALA A 67 6.96 -13.27 1.33
CA ALA A 67 8.29 -12.78 1.67
C ALA A 67 8.21 -11.51 2.54
N GLU A 68 7.38 -10.54 2.17
CA GLU A 68 7.13 -9.34 2.98
C GLU A 68 6.60 -9.67 4.39
N PHE A 69 5.66 -10.58 4.48
CA PHE A 69 5.07 -10.99 5.74
C PHE A 69 6.11 -11.61 6.68
N LEU A 70 6.89 -12.56 6.18
CA LEU A 70 7.90 -13.28 6.96
C LEU A 70 9.00 -12.35 7.49
N VAL A 71 9.42 -11.35 6.69
CA VAL A 71 10.50 -10.44 7.09
C VAL A 71 10.03 -9.23 7.88
N SER A 72 8.73 -8.94 7.95
CA SER A 72 8.20 -7.73 8.60
C SER A 72 8.61 -7.60 10.06
N ALA A 73 8.54 -8.68 10.84
CA ALA A 73 8.88 -8.66 12.25
C ALA A 73 10.40 -8.54 12.53
N PRO A 74 11.29 -9.30 11.86
CA PRO A 74 12.73 -9.12 12.02
C PRO A 74 13.22 -7.76 11.50
N VAL A 75 12.67 -7.27 10.40
CA VAL A 75 13.04 -5.95 9.84
C VAL A 75 12.62 -4.81 10.78
N GLY A 76 11.44 -4.90 11.41
CA GLY A 76 11.04 -3.92 12.43
C GLY A 76 12.07 -3.80 13.56
N ARG A 77 12.56 -4.93 14.08
CA ARG A 77 13.62 -4.95 15.11
C ARG A 77 14.95 -4.40 14.60
N LEU A 78 15.26 -4.63 13.33
CA LEU A 78 16.48 -4.09 12.71
C LEU A 78 16.39 -2.57 12.55
N ALA A 79 15.24 -2.03 12.16
CA ALA A 79 14.99 -0.61 12.02
C ALA A 79 15.06 0.16 13.37
N ASP A 80 14.85 -0.55 14.49
CA ASP A 80 15.03 0.02 15.82
C ASP A 80 16.49 0.11 16.27
N ARG A 81 17.39 -0.67 15.67
CA ARG A 81 18.81 -0.78 16.08
C ARG A 81 19.78 -0.04 15.17
N LEU A 82 19.46 0.07 13.88
CA LEU A 82 20.33 0.66 12.88
C LEU A 82 19.84 2.06 12.47
N ASP A 83 20.75 2.84 11.90
CA ASP A 83 20.38 4.12 11.28
C ASP A 83 19.43 3.85 10.10
N ARG A 84 18.24 4.41 10.20
CA ARG A 84 17.13 4.22 9.25
C ARG A 84 17.47 4.71 7.84
N ARG A 85 18.35 5.71 7.72
CA ARG A 85 18.87 6.19 6.44
C ARG A 85 19.69 5.10 5.73
N TYR A 86 20.63 4.50 6.46
CA TYR A 86 21.45 3.41 5.90
C TYR A 86 20.60 2.23 5.47
N LEU A 87 19.56 1.89 6.25
CA LEU A 87 18.61 0.83 5.85
C LEU A 87 17.88 1.17 4.55
N CYS A 88 17.44 2.43 4.38
CA CYS A 88 16.82 2.86 3.12
C CYS A 88 17.83 2.80 1.96
N MET A 89 19.07 3.25 2.16
CA MET A 89 20.09 3.23 1.12
C MET A 89 20.51 1.79 0.72
N ILE A 90 20.71 0.91 1.70
CA ILE A 90 21.01 -0.51 1.45
C ILE A 90 19.86 -1.17 0.68
N SER A 91 18.64 -0.88 1.07
CA SER A 91 17.44 -1.37 0.39
C SER A 91 17.35 -0.88 -1.06
N ASP A 92 17.56 0.43 -1.30
CA ASP A 92 17.57 0.98 -2.66
C ASP A 92 18.69 0.34 -3.51
N THR A 93 19.89 0.21 -2.93
CA THR A 93 21.03 -0.45 -3.59
C THR A 93 20.71 -1.90 -3.94
N ALA A 94 20.12 -2.66 -3.03
CA ALA A 94 19.69 -4.03 -3.29
C ALA A 94 18.65 -4.09 -4.43
N ARG A 95 17.65 -3.20 -4.43
CA ARG A 95 16.65 -3.11 -5.50
C ARG A 95 17.28 -2.77 -6.86
N ILE A 96 18.25 -1.86 -6.89
CA ILE A 96 19.00 -1.55 -8.11
C ILE A 96 19.68 -2.81 -8.65
N PHE A 97 20.42 -3.55 -7.85
CA PHE A 97 21.10 -4.77 -8.30
C PHE A 97 20.14 -5.84 -8.76
N ILE A 98 19.01 -6.03 -8.04
CA ILE A 98 17.97 -6.98 -8.47
C ILE A 98 17.42 -6.60 -9.83
N LEU A 99 17.10 -5.33 -10.06
CA LEU A 99 16.52 -4.87 -11.32
C LEU A 99 17.50 -4.89 -12.48
N LEU A 100 18.77 -4.57 -12.23
CA LEU A 100 19.83 -4.75 -13.23
C LEU A 100 20.01 -6.21 -13.59
N SER A 101 19.95 -7.13 -12.62
CA SER A 101 20.02 -8.57 -12.86
C SER A 101 18.81 -9.07 -13.65
N VAL A 102 17.60 -8.60 -13.34
CA VAL A 102 16.38 -8.90 -14.12
C VAL A 102 16.53 -8.40 -15.55
N SER A 103 16.95 -7.13 -15.72
CA SER A 103 17.14 -6.54 -17.05
C SER A 103 18.17 -7.32 -17.87
N ALA A 104 19.29 -7.68 -17.26
CA ALA A 104 20.34 -8.47 -17.93
C ALA A 104 19.85 -9.89 -18.27
N ALA A 105 19.14 -10.55 -17.36
CA ALA A 105 18.61 -11.90 -17.62
C ALA A 105 17.59 -11.94 -18.74
N LEU A 106 16.80 -10.87 -18.92
CA LEU A 106 15.83 -10.74 -20.00
C LEU A 106 16.47 -10.49 -21.39
N LEU A 107 17.78 -10.26 -21.47
CA LEU A 107 18.52 -10.22 -22.74
C LEU A 107 18.77 -11.63 -23.35
N PHE A 108 18.76 -12.66 -22.50
CA PHE A 108 18.99 -14.02 -22.94
C PHE A 108 17.67 -14.72 -23.32
N PRO A 109 17.69 -15.60 -24.29
CA PRO A 109 16.51 -16.37 -24.66
C PRO A 109 16.11 -17.30 -23.51
N GLY A 110 14.92 -17.11 -22.99
CA GLY A 110 14.38 -17.90 -21.86
C GLY A 110 12.99 -17.42 -21.45
N LYS A 111 12.36 -18.18 -20.56
CA LYS A 111 11.07 -17.75 -20.00
C LYS A 111 11.26 -16.65 -18.95
N PRO A 112 10.73 -15.45 -19.16
CA PRO A 112 10.83 -14.35 -18.18
C PRO A 112 10.21 -14.70 -16.82
N THR A 113 9.30 -15.67 -16.79
CA THR A 113 8.60 -16.16 -15.60
C THR A 113 9.54 -16.55 -14.48
N TYR A 114 10.57 -17.35 -14.74
CA TYR A 114 11.50 -17.80 -13.70
C TYR A 114 12.35 -16.65 -13.14
N VAL A 115 12.76 -15.75 -14.02
CA VAL A 115 13.53 -14.54 -13.63
C VAL A 115 12.69 -13.65 -12.72
N LEU A 116 11.44 -13.43 -13.08
CA LEU A 116 10.54 -12.58 -12.31
C LEU A 116 10.15 -13.21 -10.97
N TYR A 117 9.88 -14.52 -10.91
CA TYR A 117 9.56 -15.22 -9.68
C TYR A 117 10.71 -15.21 -8.66
N SER A 118 11.94 -15.40 -9.11
CA SER A 118 13.10 -15.29 -8.24
C SER A 118 13.32 -13.85 -7.77
N SER A 119 13.12 -12.88 -8.67
CA SER A 119 13.31 -11.46 -8.36
C SER A 119 12.30 -10.93 -7.32
N VAL A 120 11.02 -11.36 -7.38
CA VAL A 120 9.97 -10.80 -6.50
C VAL A 120 10.21 -11.12 -5.04
N ILE A 121 10.77 -12.29 -4.73
CA ILE A 121 11.08 -12.67 -3.34
C ILE A 121 12.15 -11.74 -2.77
N LEU A 122 13.27 -11.57 -3.50
CA LEU A 122 14.37 -10.71 -3.07
C LEU A 122 13.94 -9.24 -3.04
N TYR A 123 13.19 -8.82 -4.05
CA TYR A 123 12.68 -7.47 -4.17
C TYR A 123 11.72 -7.11 -3.01
N ALA A 124 10.80 -7.99 -2.68
CA ALA A 124 9.82 -7.81 -1.62
C ALA A 124 10.50 -7.66 -0.24
N VAL A 125 11.56 -8.42 0.02
CA VAL A 125 12.39 -8.26 1.23
C VAL A 125 13.02 -6.87 1.28
N ALA A 126 13.67 -6.46 0.20
CA ALA A 126 14.31 -5.13 0.13
C ALA A 126 13.26 -4.01 0.24
N ASP A 127 12.14 -4.13 -0.47
CA ASP A 127 11.06 -3.13 -0.43
C ASP A 127 10.47 -3.00 0.98
N ARG A 128 10.28 -4.11 1.69
CA ARG A 128 9.78 -4.10 3.06
C ARG A 128 10.73 -3.40 4.03
N ILE A 129 12.04 -3.58 3.87
CA ILE A 129 13.06 -2.86 4.64
C ILE A 129 12.92 -1.35 4.42
N TYR A 130 12.83 -0.93 3.16
CA TYR A 130 12.67 0.49 2.82
C TYR A 130 11.38 1.09 3.43
N LEU A 131 10.24 0.44 3.27
CA LEU A 131 8.95 0.94 3.74
C LEU A 131 8.93 1.14 5.26
N LEU A 132 9.46 0.19 6.02
CA LEU A 132 9.52 0.29 7.48
C LEU A 132 10.54 1.34 7.93
N ALA A 133 11.73 1.37 7.34
CA ALA A 133 12.76 2.33 7.69
C ALA A 133 12.35 3.76 7.34
N SER A 134 11.83 4.00 6.11
CA SER A 134 11.42 5.33 5.67
C SER A 134 10.27 5.90 6.50
N SER A 135 9.25 5.09 6.82
CA SER A 135 8.14 5.55 7.68
C SER A 135 8.60 5.97 9.07
N ALA A 136 9.64 5.31 9.60
CA ALA A 136 10.21 5.61 10.90
C ALA A 136 11.10 6.88 10.92
N ILE A 137 11.50 7.43 9.74
CA ILE A 137 12.23 8.70 9.63
C ILE A 137 11.31 9.91 9.86
N ILE A 138 10.03 9.82 9.50
CA ILE A 138 9.10 10.96 9.50
C ILE A 138 9.06 11.72 10.83
N PRO A 139 8.93 11.06 12.01
CA PRO A 139 8.89 11.77 13.29
C PRO A 139 10.15 12.58 13.59
N SER A 140 11.31 12.16 13.05
CA SER A 140 12.60 12.82 13.29
C SER A 140 12.78 14.10 12.46
N ILE A 141 12.09 14.23 11.32
CA ILE A 141 12.23 15.39 10.42
C ILE A 141 10.99 16.29 10.38
N ALA A 142 9.84 15.79 10.83
CA ALA A 142 8.60 16.55 10.89
C ALA A 142 8.42 17.18 12.28
N ARG A 143 7.98 18.46 12.33
CA ARG A 143 7.59 19.08 13.61
C ARG A 143 6.31 18.41 14.12
N PRO A 144 6.12 18.19 15.45
CA PRO A 144 4.94 17.53 15.99
C PRO A 144 3.61 18.13 15.50
N ARG A 145 3.51 19.46 15.47
CA ARG A 145 2.31 20.19 14.98
C ARG A 145 2.06 20.05 13.47
N ARG A 146 3.03 19.59 12.68
CA ARG A 146 2.94 19.45 11.20
C ARG A 146 3.11 17.98 10.75
N LEU A 147 3.07 17.04 11.67
CA LEU A 147 3.29 15.63 11.37
C LEU A 147 2.25 15.09 10.39
N VAL A 148 0.96 15.39 10.63
CA VAL A 148 -0.15 14.96 9.76
C VAL A 148 0.01 15.55 8.36
N SER A 149 0.22 16.87 8.27
CA SER A 149 0.38 17.56 6.98
C SER A 149 1.60 17.04 6.18
N PHE A 150 2.69 16.70 6.87
CA PHE A 150 3.88 16.16 6.21
C PHE A 150 3.66 14.72 5.72
N ASN A 151 2.99 13.88 6.50
CA ASN A 151 2.59 12.53 6.08
C ASN A 151 1.68 12.57 4.86
N SER A 152 0.70 13.49 4.86
CA SER A 152 -0.21 13.66 3.71
C SER A 152 0.54 14.09 2.45
N LEU A 153 1.49 15.03 2.57
CA LEU A 153 2.31 15.47 1.46
C LEU A 153 3.19 14.34 0.91
N ALA A 154 3.81 13.55 1.79
CA ALA A 154 4.59 12.37 1.40
C ALA A 154 3.71 11.33 0.68
N TYR A 155 2.50 11.10 1.18
CA TYR A 155 1.56 10.18 0.54
C TYR A 155 1.12 10.66 -0.85
N ILE A 156 0.81 11.95 -1.01
CA ILE A 156 0.49 12.55 -2.32
C ILE A 156 1.68 12.35 -3.27
N GLY A 157 2.91 12.63 -2.82
CA GLY A 157 4.11 12.41 -3.62
C GLY A 157 4.27 10.96 -4.08
N ILE A 158 3.97 9.99 -3.21
CA ILE A 158 3.97 8.56 -3.53
C ILE A 158 2.92 8.25 -4.61
N GLN A 159 1.69 8.75 -4.48
CA GLN A 159 0.61 8.47 -5.43
C GLN A 159 0.84 9.13 -6.80
N VAL A 160 1.36 10.35 -6.81
CA VAL A 160 1.80 11.00 -8.07
C VAL A 160 2.94 10.20 -8.71
N GLY A 161 3.90 9.72 -7.90
CA GLY A 161 4.96 8.83 -8.38
C GLY A 161 4.40 7.53 -8.99
N ASN A 162 3.45 6.88 -8.33
CA ASN A 162 2.78 5.68 -8.84
C ASN A 162 2.07 5.95 -10.18
N MET A 163 1.36 7.07 -10.28
CA MET A 163 0.67 7.47 -11.52
C MET A 163 1.65 7.68 -12.67
N LEU A 164 2.71 8.45 -12.45
CA LEU A 164 3.74 8.70 -13.46
C LEU A 164 4.45 7.41 -13.88
N ALA A 165 4.75 6.54 -12.93
CA ALA A 165 5.37 5.24 -13.18
C ALA A 165 4.47 4.37 -14.06
N ALA A 166 3.17 4.28 -13.76
CA ALA A 166 2.24 3.46 -14.52
C ALA A 166 2.16 3.91 -15.98
N ILE A 167 2.03 5.22 -16.22
CA ILE A 167 2.01 5.79 -17.58
C ILE A 167 3.33 5.53 -18.29
N ALA A 168 4.45 5.88 -17.65
CA ALA A 168 5.77 5.76 -18.27
C ALA A 168 6.13 4.29 -18.57
N THR A 169 5.85 3.38 -17.64
CA THR A 169 6.13 1.95 -17.82
C THR A 169 5.24 1.34 -18.89
N GLY A 170 3.93 1.64 -18.88
CA GLY A 170 3.00 1.17 -19.90
C GLY A 170 3.42 1.60 -21.31
N TRP A 171 3.71 2.89 -21.48
CA TRP A 171 4.18 3.45 -22.75
C TRP A 171 5.53 2.85 -23.17
N LEU A 172 6.48 2.72 -22.27
CA LEU A 172 7.80 2.19 -22.56
C LEU A 172 7.74 0.73 -23.02
N LEU A 173 6.86 -0.08 -22.45
CA LEU A 173 6.67 -1.48 -22.83
C LEU A 173 6.04 -1.66 -24.22
N ASP A 174 5.33 -0.66 -24.76
CA ASP A 174 4.80 -0.69 -26.12
C ASP A 174 5.84 -0.34 -27.17
N ILE A 175 6.76 0.60 -26.86
CA ILE A 175 7.68 1.16 -27.87
C ILE A 175 9.12 0.63 -27.76
N ALA A 176 9.46 -0.05 -26.68
CA ALA A 176 10.83 -0.43 -26.37
C ALA A 176 10.94 -1.85 -25.78
N PRO A 177 12.12 -2.46 -25.84
CA PRO A 177 12.33 -3.75 -25.20
C PRO A 177 12.03 -3.72 -23.70
N GLN A 178 11.40 -4.78 -23.19
CA GLN A 178 10.93 -4.89 -21.83
C GLN A 178 12.02 -4.66 -20.75
N GLN A 179 13.29 -4.90 -21.07
CA GLN A 179 14.44 -4.68 -20.19
C GLN A 179 14.56 -3.22 -19.76
N LEU A 180 14.20 -2.28 -20.64
CA LEU A 180 14.31 -0.84 -20.37
C LEU A 180 13.37 -0.37 -19.26
N CYS A 181 12.24 -1.03 -19.06
CA CYS A 181 11.33 -0.74 -17.95
C CYS A 181 12.00 -1.02 -16.60
N PHE A 182 12.75 -2.11 -16.47
CA PHE A 182 13.48 -2.45 -15.26
C PHE A 182 14.72 -1.56 -15.05
N LEU A 183 15.38 -1.12 -16.14
CA LEU A 183 16.45 -0.12 -16.07
C LEU A 183 15.93 1.25 -15.61
N LEU A 184 14.78 1.69 -16.11
CA LEU A 184 14.11 2.91 -15.63
C LEU A 184 13.85 2.82 -14.14
N ALA A 185 13.26 1.71 -13.68
CA ALA A 185 12.99 1.49 -12.26
C ALA A 185 14.29 1.50 -11.43
N ALA A 186 15.37 0.88 -11.89
CA ALA A 186 16.69 0.93 -11.23
C ALA A 186 17.22 2.37 -11.13
N GLY A 187 17.08 3.16 -12.19
CA GLY A 187 17.47 4.57 -12.22
C GLY A 187 16.72 5.42 -11.19
N THR A 188 15.42 5.18 -11.00
CA THR A 188 14.64 5.89 -9.99
C THR A 188 15.05 5.52 -8.57
N PHE A 189 15.43 4.27 -8.30
CA PHE A 189 16.01 3.88 -7.01
C PHE A 189 17.39 4.49 -6.77
N ALA A 190 18.19 4.72 -7.82
CA ALA A 190 19.45 5.45 -7.68
C ALA A 190 19.20 6.91 -7.23
N VAL A 191 18.21 7.59 -7.81
CA VAL A 191 17.82 8.94 -7.37
C VAL A 191 17.28 8.91 -5.93
N SER A 192 16.47 7.91 -5.56
CA SER A 192 16.00 7.71 -4.19
C SER A 192 17.17 7.55 -3.21
N CYS A 193 18.10 6.66 -3.50
CA CYS A 193 19.28 6.37 -2.69
C CYS A 193 20.13 7.62 -2.48
N LEU A 194 20.45 8.34 -3.56
CA LEU A 194 21.21 9.59 -3.51
C LEU A 194 20.52 10.68 -2.69
N SER A 195 19.21 10.79 -2.86
CA SER A 195 18.38 11.73 -2.09
C SER A 195 18.38 11.40 -0.61
N MET A 196 18.23 10.11 -0.25
CA MET A 196 18.28 9.65 1.13
C MET A 196 19.66 9.90 1.76
N GLY A 197 20.74 9.70 1.01
CA GLY A 197 22.12 9.96 1.45
C GLY A 197 22.39 11.43 1.81
N ARG A 198 21.65 12.37 1.19
CA ARG A 198 21.80 13.82 1.46
C ARG A 198 21.05 14.33 2.69
N ILE A 199 20.33 13.47 3.40
CA ILE A 199 19.67 13.85 4.65
C ILE A 199 20.76 13.96 5.74
N ALA A 200 21.11 15.18 6.13
CA ALA A 200 22.20 15.45 7.09
C ALA A 200 21.83 15.14 8.56
N VAL A 201 20.55 14.95 8.87
CA VAL A 201 20.07 14.65 10.23
C VAL A 201 20.38 13.18 10.54
N ARG A 202 21.13 12.92 11.61
CA ARG A 202 21.27 11.56 12.14
C ARG A 202 19.91 11.06 12.62
N VAL A 203 19.36 10.10 11.92
CA VAL A 203 18.10 9.42 12.27
C VAL A 203 18.47 8.11 12.96
N SER A 204 19.25 8.23 14.05
CA SER A 204 19.51 7.10 14.93
C SER A 204 18.18 6.58 15.48
N GLY A 205 18.05 5.27 15.64
CA GLY A 205 16.99 4.67 16.44
C GLY A 205 16.94 5.35 17.82
N PRO A 206 15.87 5.22 18.60
CA PRO A 206 15.72 5.95 19.82
C PRO A 206 16.99 5.80 20.66
N ALA A 207 17.81 6.85 20.69
CA ALA A 207 18.73 7.05 21.78
C ALA A 207 17.86 6.89 23.03
N ALA A 208 18.33 6.09 23.95
CA ALA A 208 17.70 5.73 25.20
C ALA A 208 17.26 6.98 25.99
N ASP A 209 16.27 7.67 25.49
CA ASP A 209 15.47 8.61 26.27
C ASP A 209 14.19 7.88 26.64
N HIS A 210 14.11 7.59 27.90
CA HIS A 210 13.06 7.09 28.71
C HIS A 210 11.66 7.60 28.31
N VAL A 211 11.13 7.17 27.19
CA VAL A 211 9.68 7.09 27.02
C VAL A 211 9.31 5.71 27.52
N HIS A 212 8.85 5.67 28.77
CA HIS A 212 8.20 4.55 29.41
C HIS A 212 7.95 3.36 28.47
N ARG A 213 8.85 2.37 28.51
CA ARG A 213 8.41 0.98 28.43
C ARG A 213 7.46 0.81 29.60
N SER A 214 6.24 1.27 29.46
CA SER A 214 5.16 0.67 30.20
C SER A 214 5.24 -0.80 29.82
N SER A 215 5.78 -1.57 30.74
CA SER A 215 5.75 -3.02 30.77
C SER A 215 4.43 -3.46 30.17
N ILE A 216 4.49 -4.02 28.97
CA ILE A 216 3.33 -4.67 28.34
C ILE A 216 2.95 -5.74 29.34
N PRO A 217 1.80 -5.64 30.02
CA PRO A 217 1.35 -6.73 30.87
C PRO A 217 1.14 -7.93 29.94
N ARG A 218 1.96 -8.94 30.15
CA ARG A 218 1.92 -10.21 29.45
C ARG A 218 0.53 -10.81 29.64
N GLN A 219 -0.19 -10.95 28.54
CA GLN A 219 -1.23 -11.97 28.33
C GLN A 219 -2.25 -12.22 29.45
N THR A 220 -3.35 -11.50 29.52
CA THR A 220 -4.64 -12.08 29.94
C THR A 220 -5.87 -11.27 29.49
N ALA A 221 -5.72 -10.02 29.07
CA ALA A 221 -6.85 -9.15 28.72
C ALA A 221 -7.08 -8.98 27.19
N ALA A 222 -6.41 -9.75 26.33
CA ALA A 222 -6.48 -9.59 24.89
C ALA A 222 -7.75 -10.18 24.26
N SER A 223 -8.38 -11.15 24.95
CA SER A 223 -9.62 -11.79 24.48
C SER A 223 -10.87 -10.94 24.71
N GLU A 224 -10.89 -10.12 25.74
CA GLU A 224 -12.13 -9.48 26.19
C GLU A 224 -12.58 -8.25 25.40
N ARG A 225 -11.75 -7.64 24.53
CA ARG A 225 -12.09 -6.33 23.97
C ARG A 225 -11.92 -6.17 22.45
N LEU A 226 -11.71 -7.23 21.69
CA LEU A 226 -11.97 -7.22 20.25
C LEU A 226 -13.48 -7.01 19.98
N GLY A 227 -14.33 -7.26 21.00
CA GLY A 227 -15.76 -7.04 20.97
C GLY A 227 -16.23 -5.58 20.87
N ARG A 228 -15.32 -4.59 20.95
CA ARG A 228 -15.66 -3.16 20.78
C ARG A 228 -15.52 -2.63 19.36
N VAL A 229 -14.87 -3.37 18.46
CA VAL A 229 -14.81 -3.01 17.03
C VAL A 229 -15.97 -3.71 16.34
N PRO A 230 -16.87 -2.97 15.69
CA PRO A 230 -17.97 -3.58 14.93
C PRO A 230 -17.42 -4.56 13.89
N LEU A 231 -18.08 -5.71 13.76
CA LEU A 231 -17.71 -6.72 12.77
C LEU A 231 -17.69 -6.15 11.35
N THR A 232 -18.62 -5.26 11.04
CA THR A 232 -18.67 -4.54 9.75
C THR A 232 -17.40 -3.77 9.43
N LEU A 233 -16.74 -3.14 10.42
CA LEU A 233 -15.47 -2.43 10.19
C LEU A 233 -14.34 -3.40 9.83
N ILE A 234 -14.24 -4.52 10.54
CA ILE A 234 -13.21 -5.53 10.28
C ILE A 234 -13.44 -6.17 8.91
N VAL A 235 -14.67 -6.56 8.61
CA VAL A 235 -15.05 -7.13 7.32
C VAL A 235 -14.79 -6.14 6.19
N SER A 236 -15.20 -4.87 6.35
CA SER A 236 -14.93 -3.82 5.36
C SER A 236 -13.44 -3.65 5.08
N TYR A 237 -12.61 -3.65 6.12
CA TYR A 237 -11.16 -3.50 5.96
C TYR A 237 -10.53 -4.69 5.23
N ILE A 238 -10.93 -5.92 5.57
CA ILE A 238 -10.45 -7.14 4.88
C ILE A 238 -10.87 -7.10 3.42
N LEU A 239 -12.12 -6.77 3.13
CA LEU A 239 -12.66 -6.77 1.76
C LEU A 239 -11.99 -5.75 0.86
N ILE A 240 -11.80 -4.50 1.33
CA ILE A 240 -11.11 -3.49 0.51
C ILE A 240 -9.64 -3.85 0.28
N TYR A 241 -8.95 -4.39 1.31
CA TYR A 241 -7.57 -4.83 1.16
C TYR A 241 -7.45 -5.95 0.13
N THR A 242 -8.32 -6.95 0.23
CA THR A 242 -8.38 -8.09 -0.70
C THR A 242 -8.78 -7.64 -2.11
N MET A 243 -9.70 -6.65 -2.24
CA MET A 243 -10.05 -6.03 -3.52
C MET A 243 -8.82 -5.44 -4.24
N GLY A 244 -7.99 -4.68 -3.52
CA GLY A 244 -6.76 -4.14 -4.09
C GLY A 244 -5.81 -5.23 -4.61
N MET A 245 -5.66 -6.31 -3.84
CA MET A 245 -4.84 -7.46 -4.24
C MET A 245 -5.41 -8.18 -5.47
N LEU A 246 -6.75 -8.35 -5.55
CA LEU A 246 -7.41 -8.97 -6.71
C LEU A 246 -7.22 -8.14 -7.98
N ILE A 247 -7.37 -6.83 -7.90
CA ILE A 247 -7.12 -5.93 -9.02
C ILE A 247 -5.67 -6.07 -9.50
N SER A 248 -4.69 -6.03 -8.59
CA SER A 248 -3.28 -6.19 -8.94
C SER A 248 -2.98 -7.52 -9.65
N ALA A 249 -3.73 -8.58 -9.35
CA ALA A 249 -3.54 -9.88 -9.99
C ALA A 249 -4.19 -9.99 -11.38
N LEU A 250 -5.34 -9.35 -11.58
CA LEU A 250 -6.18 -9.60 -12.74
C LEU A 250 -6.24 -8.45 -13.76
N ALA A 251 -5.87 -7.23 -13.37
CA ALA A 251 -6.05 -6.05 -14.23
C ALA A 251 -5.28 -6.15 -15.56
N SER A 252 -4.06 -6.71 -15.55
CA SER A 252 -3.27 -6.89 -16.76
C SER A 252 -3.88 -7.92 -17.71
N ILE A 253 -4.37 -9.05 -17.15
CA ILE A 253 -5.06 -10.09 -17.92
C ILE A 253 -6.37 -9.55 -18.49
N PHE A 254 -7.15 -8.82 -17.67
CA PHE A 254 -8.39 -8.21 -18.12
C PHE A 254 -8.18 -7.26 -19.29
N VAL A 255 -7.16 -6.37 -19.20
CA VAL A 255 -6.85 -5.45 -20.30
C VAL A 255 -6.42 -6.20 -21.53
N ARG A 256 -5.54 -7.19 -21.39
CA ARG A 256 -4.97 -7.91 -22.53
C ARG A 256 -5.96 -8.89 -23.18
N GLU A 257 -6.60 -9.75 -22.38
CA GLU A 257 -7.39 -10.87 -22.91
C GLU A 257 -8.86 -10.49 -23.19
N GLU A 258 -9.43 -9.59 -22.41
CA GLU A 258 -10.85 -9.26 -22.53
C GLU A 258 -11.10 -7.93 -23.24
N LEU A 259 -10.21 -6.95 -23.11
CA LEU A 259 -10.31 -5.67 -23.81
C LEU A 259 -9.42 -5.61 -25.08
N GLY A 260 -8.51 -6.57 -25.30
CA GLY A 260 -7.56 -6.52 -26.42
C GLY A 260 -6.60 -5.31 -26.37
N GLY A 261 -6.37 -4.77 -25.16
CA GLY A 261 -5.59 -3.58 -24.96
C GLY A 261 -4.07 -3.81 -24.90
N SER A 262 -3.34 -2.72 -25.02
CA SER A 262 -1.88 -2.65 -24.99
C SER A 262 -1.32 -2.46 -23.56
N SER A 263 0.02 -2.47 -23.41
CA SER A 263 0.67 -2.12 -22.17
C SER A 263 0.44 -0.65 -21.78
N THR A 264 0.32 0.26 -22.75
CA THR A 264 -0.09 1.64 -22.50
C THR A 264 -1.50 1.71 -21.90
N ASP A 265 -2.44 0.90 -22.37
CA ASP A 265 -3.80 0.85 -21.84
C ASP A 265 -3.82 0.31 -20.40
N PHE A 266 -3.02 -0.69 -20.11
CA PHE A 266 -2.83 -1.17 -18.72
C PHE A 266 -2.20 -0.08 -17.84
N GLY A 267 -1.18 0.62 -18.33
CA GLY A 267 -0.57 1.76 -17.64
C GLY A 267 -1.56 2.89 -17.36
N ARG A 268 -2.46 3.21 -18.31
CA ARG A 268 -3.55 4.18 -18.12
C ARG A 268 -4.53 3.73 -17.04
N LEU A 269 -4.88 2.45 -17.04
CA LEU A 269 -5.78 1.88 -16.02
C LEU A 269 -5.19 2.00 -14.61
N GLU A 270 -3.93 1.61 -14.42
CA GLU A 270 -3.20 1.73 -13.15
C GLU A 270 -3.00 3.20 -12.73
N ALA A 271 -2.72 4.09 -13.68
CA ALA A 271 -2.59 5.52 -13.40
C ALA A 271 -3.90 6.14 -12.88
N CYS A 272 -5.05 5.68 -13.41
CA CYS A 272 -6.36 6.16 -12.96
C CYS A 272 -6.71 5.69 -11.56
N TRP A 273 -6.26 4.50 -11.14
CA TRP A 273 -6.31 4.09 -9.74
C TRP A 273 -5.55 5.08 -8.83
N ALA A 274 -4.31 5.42 -9.19
CA ALA A 274 -3.50 6.37 -8.44
C ALA A 274 -4.09 7.80 -8.45
N ALA A 275 -4.64 8.24 -9.58
CA ALA A 275 -5.33 9.52 -9.69
C ALA A 275 -6.57 9.59 -8.77
N GLY A 276 -7.38 8.53 -8.75
CA GLY A 276 -8.51 8.40 -7.82
C GLY A 276 -8.06 8.49 -6.36
N ALA A 277 -6.94 7.85 -6.01
CA ALA A 277 -6.36 7.95 -4.67
C ALA A 277 -5.94 9.38 -4.31
N VAL A 278 -5.33 10.14 -5.24
CA VAL A 278 -4.96 11.54 -5.04
C VAL A 278 -6.20 12.39 -4.80
N VAL A 279 -7.24 12.22 -5.62
CA VAL A 279 -8.50 12.95 -5.49
C VAL A 279 -9.13 12.70 -4.13
N SER A 280 -9.26 11.45 -3.71
CA SER A 280 -9.87 11.09 -2.44
C SER A 280 -9.10 11.64 -1.23
N MET A 281 -7.76 11.60 -1.29
CA MET A 281 -6.92 12.18 -0.24
C MET A 281 -7.03 13.69 -0.17
N SER A 282 -7.13 14.36 -1.31
CA SER A 282 -7.34 15.83 -1.37
C SER A 282 -8.69 16.22 -0.76
N ILE A 283 -9.74 15.43 -1.03
CA ILE A 283 -11.07 15.63 -0.45
C ILE A 283 -11.03 15.44 1.07
N LEU A 284 -10.34 14.41 1.58
CA LEU A 284 -10.21 14.16 3.02
C LEU A 284 -9.46 15.29 3.77
N MET A 285 -8.65 16.09 3.08
CA MET A 285 -7.99 17.26 3.68
C MET A 285 -8.96 18.44 3.91
N LEU A 286 -10.16 18.42 3.34
CA LEU A 286 -11.18 19.43 3.59
C LEU A 286 -11.76 19.25 5.00
N LYS A 287 -11.90 20.35 5.73
CA LYS A 287 -12.43 20.36 7.13
C LYS A 287 -13.81 19.72 7.30
N ALA A 288 -14.58 19.61 6.23
CA ALA A 288 -15.88 18.95 6.22
C ALA A 288 -15.82 17.47 6.63
N PHE A 289 -14.67 16.82 6.49
CA PHE A 289 -14.48 15.40 6.83
C PHE A 289 -13.91 15.14 8.24
N ASP A 290 -13.62 16.18 9.02
CA ASP A 290 -13.15 16.03 10.41
C ASP A 290 -14.18 15.28 11.30
N HIS A 291 -15.44 15.30 10.89
CA HIS A 291 -16.57 14.64 11.57
C HIS A 291 -17.14 13.45 10.78
N ALA A 292 -16.39 12.90 9.80
CA ALA A 292 -16.88 11.78 9.02
C ALA A 292 -17.27 10.61 9.95
N ASP A 293 -18.55 10.22 9.88
CA ASP A 293 -19.11 9.14 10.68
C ASP A 293 -18.75 7.78 10.04
N GLY A 294 -18.24 6.86 10.83
CA GLY A 294 -17.94 5.50 10.40
C GLY A 294 -19.15 4.72 9.84
N ARG A 295 -20.37 5.27 9.96
CA ARG A 295 -21.59 4.71 9.36
C ARG A 295 -21.58 4.72 7.83
N ALA A 296 -20.82 5.61 7.21
CA ALA A 296 -20.68 5.66 5.75
C ALA A 296 -19.83 4.51 5.19
N ILE A 297 -18.94 3.91 5.99
CA ILE A 297 -17.98 2.90 5.54
C ILE A 297 -18.67 1.70 4.85
N PRO A 298 -19.68 1.05 5.44
CA PRO A 298 -20.38 -0.07 4.79
C PRO A 298 -20.97 0.31 3.43
N ILE A 299 -21.57 1.49 3.34
CA ILE A 299 -22.19 1.98 2.10
C ILE A 299 -21.13 2.17 1.02
N ILE A 300 -20.00 2.80 1.36
CA ILE A 300 -18.89 3.00 0.42
C ILE A 300 -18.36 1.65 -0.06
N VAL A 301 -18.17 0.67 0.83
CA VAL A 301 -17.68 -0.66 0.45
C VAL A 301 -18.67 -1.41 -0.45
N MET A 302 -19.99 -1.25 -0.23
CA MET A 302 -21.00 -1.81 -1.13
C MET A 302 -20.97 -1.16 -2.51
N LEU A 303 -20.79 0.17 -2.58
CA LEU A 303 -20.62 0.89 -3.86
C LEU A 303 -19.35 0.45 -4.59
N LEU A 304 -18.26 0.20 -3.87
CA LEU A 304 -17.02 -0.35 -4.44
C LEU A 304 -17.25 -1.78 -4.95
N GLY A 305 -18.01 -2.60 -4.23
CA GLY A 305 -18.41 -3.92 -4.69
C GLY A 305 -19.23 -3.85 -5.99
N ALA A 306 -20.14 -2.90 -6.10
CA ALA A 306 -20.93 -2.67 -7.31
C ALA A 306 -20.04 -2.16 -8.47
N ALA A 307 -19.12 -1.23 -8.20
CA ALA A 307 -18.16 -0.75 -9.21
C ALA A 307 -17.26 -1.90 -9.71
N MET A 308 -16.81 -2.77 -8.79
CA MET A 308 -16.01 -3.94 -9.15
C MET A 308 -16.79 -4.94 -10.00
N ALA A 309 -18.05 -5.25 -9.62
CA ALA A 309 -18.92 -6.09 -10.43
C ALA A 309 -19.20 -5.46 -11.81
N GLY A 310 -19.21 -4.14 -11.90
CA GLY A 310 -19.38 -3.37 -13.14
C GLY A 310 -18.31 -3.65 -14.20
N PHE A 311 -17.10 -4.10 -13.84
CA PHE A 311 -16.08 -4.51 -14.83
C PHE A 311 -16.57 -5.60 -15.78
N HIS A 312 -17.46 -6.48 -15.32
CA HIS A 312 -18.04 -7.52 -16.18
C HIS A 312 -18.87 -6.95 -17.34
N MET A 313 -19.41 -5.74 -17.19
CA MET A 313 -20.18 -5.07 -18.24
C MET A 313 -19.30 -4.22 -19.18
N MET A 314 -18.03 -4.00 -18.81
CA MET A 314 -17.15 -3.14 -19.60
C MET A 314 -16.63 -3.87 -20.84
N ARG A 315 -16.86 -3.25 -21.99
CA ARG A 315 -16.41 -3.74 -23.31
C ARG A 315 -15.40 -2.79 -23.95
N ASN A 316 -15.11 -1.68 -23.29
CA ASN A 316 -14.17 -0.67 -23.76
C ASN A 316 -13.28 -0.20 -22.62
N LEU A 317 -12.11 0.32 -22.99
CA LEU A 317 -11.13 0.80 -22.03
C LEU A 317 -11.62 2.02 -21.24
N GLU A 318 -12.36 2.93 -21.85
CA GLU A 318 -12.77 4.19 -21.21
C GLU A 318 -13.69 3.94 -20.00
N GLY A 319 -14.62 3.01 -20.11
CA GLY A 319 -15.46 2.59 -18.99
C GLY A 319 -14.63 1.93 -17.87
N ALA A 320 -13.69 1.06 -18.22
CA ALA A 320 -12.81 0.41 -17.27
C ALA A 320 -11.92 1.41 -16.50
N VAL A 321 -11.39 2.42 -17.19
CA VAL A 321 -10.58 3.50 -16.61
C VAL A 321 -11.37 4.32 -15.59
N VAL A 322 -12.63 4.65 -15.89
CA VAL A 322 -13.51 5.36 -14.95
C VAL A 322 -13.78 4.52 -13.70
N LEU A 323 -14.12 3.25 -13.87
CA LEU A 323 -14.33 2.34 -12.73
C LEU A 323 -13.05 2.20 -11.89
N MET A 324 -11.88 2.12 -12.53
CA MET A 324 -10.60 2.04 -11.83
C MET A 324 -10.30 3.28 -11.00
N ALA A 325 -10.61 4.48 -11.50
CA ALA A 325 -10.49 5.72 -10.73
C ALA A 325 -11.44 5.73 -9.52
N VAL A 326 -12.68 5.28 -9.68
CA VAL A 326 -13.66 5.15 -8.59
C VAL A 326 -13.17 4.15 -7.53
N LEU A 327 -12.66 2.99 -7.96
CA LEU A 327 -12.11 1.99 -7.04
C LEU A 327 -10.88 2.51 -6.30
N GLY A 328 -9.95 3.19 -6.99
CA GLY A 328 -8.77 3.80 -6.37
C GLY A 328 -9.13 4.87 -5.34
N ALA A 329 -10.09 5.74 -5.66
CA ALA A 329 -10.60 6.76 -4.76
C ALA A 329 -11.26 6.12 -3.52
N GLY A 330 -12.18 5.21 -3.73
CA GLY A 330 -12.95 4.58 -2.66
C GLY A 330 -12.10 3.67 -1.77
N TYR A 331 -11.14 2.94 -2.33
CA TYR A 331 -10.16 2.14 -1.58
C TYR A 331 -9.42 3.00 -0.54
N ASN A 332 -8.82 4.09 -1.00
CA ASN A 332 -8.02 4.95 -0.15
C ASN A 332 -8.87 5.71 0.86
N LEU A 333 -10.04 6.20 0.45
CA LEU A 333 -11.01 6.83 1.34
C LEU A 333 -11.43 5.88 2.47
N THR A 334 -11.89 4.68 2.11
CA THR A 334 -12.35 3.69 3.10
C THR A 334 -11.23 3.27 4.04
N ARG A 335 -10.02 3.04 3.53
CA ARG A 335 -8.86 2.68 4.33
C ARG A 335 -8.59 3.72 5.42
N VAL A 336 -8.59 5.01 5.07
CA VAL A 336 -8.36 6.09 6.05
C VAL A 336 -9.50 6.18 7.05
N LEU A 337 -10.75 6.12 6.60
CA LEU A 337 -11.91 6.18 7.49
C LEU A 337 -11.93 5.02 8.50
N VAL A 338 -11.62 3.79 8.05
CA VAL A 338 -11.52 2.63 8.96
C VAL A 338 -10.38 2.80 9.95
N ASP A 339 -9.21 3.27 9.50
CA ASP A 339 -8.07 3.52 10.37
C ASP A 339 -8.39 4.56 11.46
N VAL A 340 -9.07 5.65 11.10
CA VAL A 340 -9.52 6.69 12.04
C VAL A 340 -10.55 6.12 13.02
N GLU A 341 -11.52 5.35 12.52
CA GLU A 341 -12.57 4.78 13.36
C GLU A 341 -12.03 3.75 14.37
N ILE A 342 -11.04 2.94 13.96
CA ILE A 342 -10.31 2.04 14.87
C ILE A 342 -9.55 2.84 15.94
N GLN A 343 -8.89 3.93 15.55
CA GLN A 343 -8.14 4.78 16.49
C GLN A 343 -9.05 5.46 17.51
N ARG A 344 -10.25 5.91 17.11
CA ARG A 344 -11.25 6.52 18.00
C ARG A 344 -11.80 5.54 19.06
N ARG A 345 -11.87 4.24 18.72
CA ARG A 345 -12.49 3.21 19.58
C ARG A 345 -11.52 2.47 20.47
N ILE A 346 -10.24 2.46 20.14
CA ILE A 346 -9.24 1.64 20.82
C ILE A 346 -8.22 2.53 21.53
N PRO A 347 -7.96 2.28 22.83
CA PRO A 347 -6.92 2.99 23.58
C PRO A 347 -5.55 2.82 22.89
N SER A 348 -4.74 3.88 22.91
CA SER A 348 -3.41 3.93 22.26
C SER A 348 -2.50 2.75 22.64
N ALA A 349 -2.53 2.32 23.90
CA ALA A 349 -1.75 1.18 24.40
C ALA A 349 -2.08 -0.18 23.71
N LYS A 350 -3.26 -0.33 23.12
CA LYS A 350 -3.71 -1.58 22.46
C LYS A 350 -3.84 -1.45 20.95
N LEU A 351 -3.68 -0.23 20.42
CA LEU A 351 -3.90 0.08 19.02
C LEU A 351 -2.99 -0.74 18.09
N GLY A 352 -1.70 -0.84 18.43
CA GLY A 352 -0.73 -1.63 17.66
C GLY A 352 -1.10 -3.11 17.56
N LEU A 353 -1.53 -3.71 18.67
CA LEU A 353 -1.94 -5.12 18.71
C LEU A 353 -3.17 -5.37 17.84
N VAL A 354 -4.17 -4.48 17.91
CA VAL A 354 -5.42 -4.62 17.13
C VAL A 354 -5.15 -4.42 15.64
N LYS A 355 -4.41 -3.36 15.27
CA LYS A 355 -4.01 -3.15 13.86
C LYS A 355 -3.18 -4.30 13.31
N GLY A 356 -2.25 -4.84 14.10
CA GLY A 356 -1.47 -6.01 13.73
C GLY A 356 -2.34 -7.25 13.44
N ARG A 357 -3.31 -7.54 14.30
CA ARG A 357 -4.24 -8.66 14.10
C ARG A 357 -5.13 -8.49 12.86
N VAL A 358 -5.65 -7.28 12.65
CA VAL A 358 -6.45 -6.97 11.46
C VAL A 358 -5.60 -7.10 10.20
N HIS A 359 -4.36 -6.62 10.22
CA HIS A 359 -3.43 -6.77 9.10
C HIS A 359 -3.12 -8.25 8.78
N VAL A 360 -2.86 -9.06 9.80
CA VAL A 360 -2.67 -10.52 9.63
C VAL A 360 -3.90 -11.17 8.99
N ALA A 361 -5.11 -10.79 9.43
CA ALA A 361 -6.34 -11.27 8.82
C ALA A 361 -6.47 -10.85 7.34
N CYS A 362 -6.15 -9.58 7.02
CA CYS A 362 -6.13 -9.10 5.64
C CYS A 362 -5.15 -9.88 4.77
N MET A 363 -3.94 -10.10 5.25
CA MET A 363 -2.91 -10.89 4.54
C MET A 363 -3.35 -12.34 4.35
N GLY A 364 -3.90 -12.97 5.39
CA GLY A 364 -4.41 -14.35 5.31
C GLY A 364 -5.50 -14.51 4.27
N PHE A 365 -6.46 -13.59 4.24
CA PHE A 365 -7.53 -13.59 3.23
C PHE A 365 -6.99 -13.35 1.81
N SER A 366 -6.04 -12.42 1.66
CA SER A 366 -5.44 -12.13 0.35
C SER A 366 -4.61 -13.30 -0.16
N LEU A 367 -3.86 -13.97 0.70
CA LEU A 367 -3.11 -15.18 0.33
C LEU A 367 -4.04 -16.33 -0.03
N ALA A 368 -5.15 -16.51 0.69
CA ALA A 368 -6.17 -17.50 0.34
C ALA A 368 -6.80 -17.19 -1.04
N LEU A 369 -7.05 -15.91 -1.33
CA LEU A 369 -7.52 -15.49 -2.65
C LEU A 369 -6.49 -15.79 -3.74
N TYR A 370 -5.21 -15.47 -3.52
CA TYR A 370 -4.16 -15.79 -4.48
C TYR A 370 -4.00 -17.30 -4.70
N ALA A 371 -4.12 -18.09 -3.63
CA ALA A 371 -4.12 -19.56 -3.77
C ALA A 371 -5.30 -20.05 -4.59
N ALA A 372 -6.51 -19.52 -4.35
CA ALA A 372 -7.67 -19.84 -5.17
C ALA A 372 -7.49 -19.45 -6.64
N LEU A 373 -6.96 -18.24 -6.91
CA LEU A 373 -6.66 -17.81 -8.28
C LEU A 373 -5.57 -18.67 -8.92
N ALA A 374 -4.57 -19.13 -8.18
CA ALA A 374 -3.53 -20.02 -8.69
C ALA A 374 -4.12 -21.38 -9.11
N MET A 375 -5.16 -21.85 -8.44
CA MET A 375 -5.80 -23.14 -8.73
C MET A 375 -6.84 -23.07 -9.84
N ILE A 376 -7.68 -22.02 -9.86
CA ILE A 376 -8.86 -21.95 -10.72
C ILE A 376 -8.88 -20.70 -11.63
N GLY A 377 -7.99 -19.74 -11.41
CA GLY A 377 -8.01 -18.45 -12.12
C GLY A 377 -7.79 -18.57 -13.63
N ASN A 378 -7.16 -19.64 -14.09
CA ASN A 378 -6.94 -19.90 -15.51
C ASN A 378 -8.19 -20.39 -16.26
N ALA A 379 -9.20 -20.88 -15.53
CA ALA A 379 -10.44 -21.38 -16.09
C ALA A 379 -11.57 -20.35 -16.16
N ILE A 380 -11.39 -19.21 -15.48
CA ILE A 380 -12.44 -18.21 -15.31
C ILE A 380 -11.97 -16.85 -15.82
N PRO A 381 -12.72 -16.18 -16.73
CA PRO A 381 -12.42 -14.82 -17.16
C PRO A 381 -12.28 -13.86 -15.98
N SER A 382 -11.35 -12.88 -16.10
CA SER A 382 -11.10 -11.88 -15.06
C SER A 382 -12.36 -11.09 -14.71
N SER A 383 -13.17 -10.74 -15.71
CA SER A 383 -14.43 -10.01 -15.54
C SER A 383 -15.45 -10.78 -14.70
N ILE A 384 -15.54 -12.10 -14.85
CA ILE A 384 -16.42 -12.95 -14.02
C ILE A 384 -15.88 -12.99 -12.58
N THR A 385 -14.59 -13.08 -12.41
CA THR A 385 -13.96 -13.05 -11.08
C THR A 385 -14.26 -11.71 -10.38
N PHE A 386 -14.18 -10.59 -11.09
CA PHE A 386 -14.55 -9.28 -10.57
C PHE A 386 -16.04 -9.21 -10.20
N LEU A 387 -16.93 -9.78 -11.02
CA LEU A 387 -18.37 -9.86 -10.74
C LEU A 387 -18.65 -10.64 -9.46
N VAL A 388 -18.09 -11.84 -9.34
CA VAL A 388 -18.29 -12.74 -8.19
C VAL A 388 -17.75 -12.09 -6.91
N PHE A 389 -16.53 -11.54 -6.98
CA PHE A 389 -15.92 -10.89 -5.81
C PHE A 389 -16.69 -9.62 -5.41
N GLY A 390 -17.05 -8.77 -6.36
CA GLY A 390 -17.82 -7.53 -6.10
C GLY A 390 -19.19 -7.84 -5.49
N SER A 391 -19.91 -8.83 -6.01
CA SER A 391 -21.19 -9.30 -5.45
C SER A 391 -21.01 -9.89 -4.04
N GLY A 392 -19.94 -10.66 -3.84
CA GLY A 392 -19.56 -11.19 -2.53
C GLY A 392 -19.25 -10.09 -1.51
N MET A 393 -18.58 -9.00 -1.93
CA MET A 393 -18.34 -7.82 -1.08
C MET A 393 -19.66 -7.23 -0.57
N ILE A 394 -20.63 -7.02 -1.47
CA ILE A 394 -21.95 -6.48 -1.11
C ILE A 394 -22.65 -7.42 -0.12
N ALA A 395 -22.68 -8.71 -0.42
CA ALA A 395 -23.34 -9.71 0.44
C ALA A 395 -22.68 -9.79 1.84
N CYS A 396 -21.35 -9.85 1.91
CA CYS A 396 -20.63 -9.93 3.19
C CYS A 396 -20.84 -8.67 4.05
N VAL A 397 -20.82 -7.48 3.44
CA VAL A 397 -21.05 -6.23 4.18
C VAL A 397 -22.50 -6.16 4.66
N ALA A 398 -23.47 -6.46 3.81
CA ALA A 398 -24.89 -6.49 4.19
C ALA A 398 -25.15 -7.48 5.33
N PHE A 399 -24.61 -8.69 5.24
CA PHE A 399 -24.72 -9.72 6.28
C PHE A 399 -24.09 -9.28 7.61
N SER A 400 -22.85 -8.72 7.56
CA SER A 400 -22.17 -8.22 8.75
C SER A 400 -22.91 -7.05 9.42
N TYR A 401 -23.58 -6.22 8.61
CA TYR A 401 -24.44 -5.13 9.09
C TYR A 401 -25.67 -5.66 9.84
N VAL A 402 -26.36 -6.66 9.27
CA VAL A 402 -27.51 -7.34 9.91
C VAL A 402 -27.08 -7.98 11.25
N ILE A 403 -25.96 -8.69 11.28
CA ILE A 403 -25.44 -9.28 12.53
C ILE A 403 -25.22 -8.21 13.60
N ASN A 404 -24.64 -7.06 13.23
CA ASN A 404 -24.40 -5.99 14.20
C ASN A 404 -25.71 -5.38 14.73
N LEU A 405 -26.73 -5.25 13.88
CA LEU A 405 -28.06 -4.79 14.30
C LEU A 405 -28.71 -5.75 15.29
N VAL A 406 -28.68 -7.04 15.00
CA VAL A 406 -29.22 -8.08 15.88
C VAL A 406 -28.50 -8.11 17.23
N ARG A 407 -27.17 -8.08 17.22
CA ARG A 407 -26.36 -8.01 18.45
C ARG A 407 -26.64 -6.74 19.26
N GLY A 408 -26.75 -5.59 18.60
CA GLY A 408 -27.07 -4.33 19.25
C GLY A 408 -28.43 -4.36 19.97
N LYS A 409 -29.46 -4.90 19.33
CA LYS A 409 -30.80 -5.07 19.94
C LYS A 409 -30.78 -6.07 21.09
N PHE A 410 -30.08 -7.19 20.98
CA PHE A 410 -29.99 -8.21 22.03
C PHE A 410 -29.35 -7.67 23.32
N PHE A 411 -28.29 -6.87 23.21
CA PHE A 411 -27.63 -6.25 24.37
C PHE A 411 -28.40 -5.07 24.96
N SER A 412 -29.27 -4.39 24.22
CA SER A 412 -30.14 -3.32 24.75
C SER A 412 -31.25 -3.88 25.62
N HIS A 413 -31.74 -5.10 25.34
CA HIS A 413 -32.76 -5.79 26.17
C HIS A 413 -32.21 -6.41 27.46
N LEU A 414 -30.88 -6.57 27.57
CA LEU A 414 -30.22 -7.14 28.75
C LEU A 414 -29.68 -6.07 29.74
N ARG A 415 -29.89 -4.77 29.47
CA ARG A 415 -29.62 -3.73 30.48
C ARG A 415 -30.80 -3.64 31.42
N PRO A 416 -30.61 -3.85 32.76
CA PRO A 416 -31.66 -3.61 33.72
C PRO A 416 -32.06 -2.12 33.64
N PRO A 417 -33.35 -1.77 33.89
CA PRO A 417 -33.79 -0.38 33.98
C PRO A 417 -33.03 0.28 35.11
N GLN A 418 -32.48 1.48 34.83
CA GLN A 418 -31.84 2.35 35.79
C GLN A 418 -32.88 2.98 36.70
#